data_586d78470a10e70699497222b17926da
#
_entry.id   586d78470a10e70699497222b17926da
#
_cell.length_a   1.000
_cell.length_b   1.000
_cell.length_c   1.000
_cell.angle_alpha   90.00
_cell.angle_beta   90.00
_cell.angle_gamma   90.00
#
_symmetry.space_group_name_H-M   'P 1'
#
loop_
_entity.id
_entity.type
_entity.pdbx_description
1 polymer ?
#
loop_
_entity_poly.entity_id
_entity_poly.type
_entity_poly.pdbx_seq_one_letter_code
_entity_poly.pdbx_strand_id
1 'polypeptide(L)'
;MKYRLIIDREAEEEIVATVNAPSSLTEEIENLILRHSGSEYIMGFRDDEMRKLAFSDIECVITEERKVIALDSHKNRYVIKDTLRELEDILPSYFIRINKSALANEHRILRFDAVFSGGAWMRYLPADTVSMFQGVALLR
;
A
#
# COMPACT_ATOMS: atom_id res chain seq x y z
N MET A 1 -22.05 -20.59 -17.96
CA MET A 1 -22.03 -19.82 -16.69
C MET A 1 -23.10 -18.77 -16.74
N LYS A 2 -23.87 -18.62 -15.67
CA LYS A 2 -24.86 -17.55 -15.54
C LYS A 2 -24.33 -16.48 -14.58
N TYR A 3 -24.53 -15.22 -14.94
CA TYR A 3 -24.16 -14.08 -14.14
C TYR A 3 -25.38 -13.22 -13.83
N ARG A 4 -25.49 -12.74 -12.61
CA ARG A 4 -26.58 -11.84 -12.17
C ARG A 4 -26.02 -10.77 -11.26
N LEU A 5 -26.20 -9.51 -11.63
CA LEU A 5 -25.93 -8.34 -10.79
C LEU A 5 -27.22 -7.75 -10.30
N ILE A 6 -27.35 -7.59 -8.99
CA ILE A 6 -28.47 -6.91 -8.35
C ILE A 6 -27.89 -5.72 -7.60
N ILE A 7 -28.42 -4.54 -7.86
CA ILE A 7 -28.05 -3.32 -7.14
C ILE A 7 -29.19 -2.99 -6.17
N ASP A 8 -28.89 -3.17 -4.89
CA ASP A 8 -29.79 -2.83 -3.78
C ASP A 8 -29.02 -1.95 -2.79
N ARG A 9 -29.50 -0.73 -2.59
CA ARG A 9 -28.82 0.27 -1.75
C ARG A 9 -28.94 -0.01 -0.26
N GLU A 10 -29.86 -0.86 0.13
CA GLU A 10 -30.11 -1.24 1.54
C GLU A 10 -29.44 -2.57 1.90
N ALA A 11 -28.95 -3.31 0.91
CA ALA A 11 -28.29 -4.59 1.14
C ALA A 11 -26.82 -4.40 1.53
N GLU A 12 -26.34 -5.30 2.37
CA GLU A 12 -24.91 -5.44 2.62
C GLU A 12 -24.23 -5.96 1.34
N GLU A 13 -23.09 -5.39 1.01
CA GLU A 13 -22.34 -5.80 -0.18
C GLU A 13 -21.76 -7.20 0.01
N GLU A 14 -22.16 -8.14 -0.84
CA GLU A 14 -21.61 -9.49 -0.85
C GLU A 14 -21.40 -10.02 -2.28
N ILE A 15 -20.42 -10.87 -2.45
CA ILE A 15 -20.21 -11.64 -3.65
C ILE A 15 -20.24 -13.12 -3.30
N VAL A 16 -21.21 -13.83 -3.86
CA VAL A 16 -21.35 -15.29 -3.69
C VAL A 16 -21.03 -15.98 -5.02
N ALA A 17 -19.97 -16.77 -5.02
CA ALA A 17 -19.60 -17.60 -6.16
C ALA A 17 -19.78 -19.08 -5.82
N THR A 18 -20.69 -19.76 -6.53
CA THR A 18 -20.88 -21.20 -6.38
C THR A 18 -20.19 -21.90 -7.55
N VAL A 19 -19.20 -22.71 -7.26
CA VAL A 19 -18.39 -23.42 -8.25
C VAL A 19 -18.33 -24.92 -7.94
N ASN A 20 -18.13 -25.74 -8.94
CA ASN A 20 -18.04 -27.19 -8.77
C ASN A 20 -16.67 -27.63 -8.23
N ALA A 21 -15.62 -26.88 -8.55
CA ALA A 21 -14.25 -27.15 -8.10
C ALA A 21 -13.41 -25.87 -8.12
N PRO A 22 -12.36 -25.79 -7.31
CA PRO A 22 -11.39 -24.71 -7.41
C PRO A 22 -10.74 -24.66 -8.80
N SER A 23 -10.53 -23.46 -9.31
CA SER A 23 -9.94 -23.24 -10.64
C SER A 23 -9.22 -21.89 -10.68
N SER A 24 -8.54 -21.59 -11.78
CA SER A 24 -7.96 -20.26 -11.99
C SER A 24 -8.99 -19.13 -11.88
N LEU A 25 -10.24 -19.40 -12.26
CA LEU A 25 -11.33 -18.44 -12.11
C LEU A 25 -11.63 -18.13 -10.63
N THR A 26 -11.63 -19.14 -9.76
CA THR A 26 -11.85 -18.92 -8.31
C THR A 26 -10.72 -18.09 -7.71
N GLU A 27 -9.47 -18.34 -8.09
CA GLU A 27 -8.32 -17.56 -7.67
C GLU A 27 -8.41 -16.10 -8.14
N GLU A 28 -8.84 -15.87 -9.39
CA GLU A 28 -9.04 -14.52 -9.91
C GLU A 28 -10.15 -13.78 -9.17
N ILE A 29 -11.25 -14.45 -8.85
CA ILE A 29 -12.37 -13.87 -8.07
C ILE A 29 -11.88 -13.52 -6.65
N GLU A 30 -11.18 -14.42 -5.97
CA GLU A 30 -10.61 -14.16 -4.65
C GLU A 30 -9.67 -12.95 -4.66
N ASN A 31 -8.77 -12.90 -5.64
CA ASN A 31 -7.84 -11.79 -5.81
C ASN A 31 -8.57 -10.46 -6.10
N LEU A 32 -9.64 -10.52 -6.91
CA LEU A 32 -10.46 -9.34 -7.19
C LEU A 32 -11.17 -8.84 -5.94
N ILE A 33 -11.76 -9.74 -5.16
CA ILE A 33 -12.44 -9.41 -3.90
C ILE A 33 -11.43 -8.83 -2.90
N LEU A 34 -10.26 -9.45 -2.73
CA LEU A 34 -9.21 -8.96 -1.84
C LEU A 34 -8.72 -7.56 -2.23
N ARG A 35 -8.68 -7.25 -3.52
CA ARG A 35 -8.33 -5.90 -4.00
C ARG A 35 -9.43 -4.87 -3.77
N HIS A 36 -10.69 -5.26 -3.91
CA HIS A 36 -11.85 -4.35 -3.82
C HIS A 36 -12.46 -4.23 -2.43
N SER A 37 -12.47 -5.30 -1.66
CA SER A 37 -12.96 -5.24 -0.27
C SER A 37 -11.99 -4.52 0.66
N GLY A 38 -10.91 -3.97 0.07
CA GLY A 38 -9.87 -3.31 0.82
C GLY A 38 -9.34 -4.24 1.91
N SER A 39 -8.40 -5.10 1.58
CA SER A 39 -7.58 -5.61 2.65
C SER A 39 -7.03 -4.39 3.34
N GLU A 40 -7.55 -4.08 4.51
CA GLU A 40 -7.13 -2.90 5.29
C GLU A 40 -5.71 -3.09 5.86
N TYR A 41 -5.03 -4.14 5.43
CA TYR A 41 -3.70 -4.52 5.92
C TYR A 41 -2.87 -5.23 4.85
N ILE A 42 -1.56 -5.18 5.01
CA ILE A 42 -0.59 -6.04 4.33
C ILE A 42 0.17 -6.88 5.35
N MET A 43 0.79 -7.97 4.88
CA MET A 43 1.62 -8.79 5.75
C MET A 43 3.06 -8.31 5.72
N GLY A 44 3.60 -8.01 6.90
CA GLY A 44 4.99 -7.67 7.10
C GLY A 44 5.73 -8.73 7.89
N PHE A 45 7.03 -8.85 7.63
CA PHE A 45 7.92 -9.78 8.32
C PHE A 45 8.99 -9.01 9.08
N ARG A 46 9.14 -9.34 10.35
CA ARG A 46 10.18 -8.78 11.21
C ARG A 46 10.74 -9.90 12.07
N ASP A 47 12.05 -10.12 11.96
CA ASP A 47 12.68 -11.28 12.57
C ASP A 47 11.95 -12.58 12.13
N ASP A 48 11.54 -13.43 13.03
CA ASP A 48 10.79 -14.65 12.73
C ASP A 48 9.26 -14.47 12.86
N GLU A 49 8.80 -13.22 12.98
CA GLU A 49 7.39 -12.90 13.17
C GLU A 49 6.76 -12.38 11.86
N MET A 50 5.58 -12.89 11.55
CA MET A 50 4.70 -12.37 10.52
C MET A 50 3.58 -11.56 11.17
N ARG A 51 3.41 -10.32 10.76
CA ARG A 51 2.43 -9.40 11.34
C ARG A 51 1.54 -8.75 10.29
N LYS A 52 0.27 -8.59 10.61
CA LYS A 52 -0.64 -7.74 9.84
C LYS A 52 -0.33 -6.28 10.11
N LEU A 53 -0.09 -5.53 9.05
CA LEU A 53 0.14 -4.10 9.10
C LEU A 53 -1.09 -3.38 8.53
N ALA A 54 -1.85 -2.71 9.38
CA ALA A 54 -2.97 -1.90 8.93
C ALA A 54 -2.46 -0.76 8.03
N PHE A 55 -3.14 -0.49 6.93
CA PHE A 55 -2.73 0.58 6.01
C PHE A 55 -2.62 1.93 6.72
N SER A 56 -3.54 2.22 7.65
CA SER A 56 -3.51 3.46 8.44
C SER A 56 -2.29 3.61 9.34
N ASP A 57 -1.63 2.50 9.71
CA ASP A 57 -0.43 2.50 10.56
C ASP A 57 0.87 2.57 9.76
N ILE A 58 0.81 2.40 8.46
CA ILE A 58 1.99 2.47 7.59
C ILE A 58 2.25 3.92 7.21
N GLU A 59 3.43 4.42 7.53
CA GLU A 59 3.89 5.75 7.14
C GLU A 59 4.42 5.77 5.71
N CYS A 60 5.24 4.80 5.37
CA CYS A 60 5.82 4.67 4.04
C CYS A 60 6.29 3.25 3.75
N VAL A 61 6.48 2.99 2.48
CA VAL A 61 7.09 1.76 1.98
C VAL A 61 8.26 2.15 1.09
N ILE A 62 9.43 1.61 1.37
CA ILE A 62 10.66 1.92 0.64
C ILE A 62 11.33 0.67 0.10
N THR A 63 12.12 0.83 -0.95
CA THR A 63 13.04 -0.21 -1.40
C THR A 63 14.44 0.13 -0.91
N GLU A 64 15.02 -0.75 -0.14
CA GLU A 64 16.36 -0.63 0.41
C GLU A 64 17.09 -1.96 0.27
N GLU A 65 18.29 -1.95 -0.29
CA GLU A 65 19.10 -3.16 -0.51
C GLU A 65 18.34 -4.31 -1.21
N ARG A 66 17.54 -3.98 -2.22
CA ARG A 66 16.68 -4.92 -2.98
C ARG A 66 15.53 -5.54 -2.18
N LYS A 67 15.27 -5.03 -0.98
CA LYS A 67 14.12 -5.43 -0.16
C LYS A 67 13.10 -4.30 -0.11
N VAL A 68 11.84 -4.68 -0.07
CA VAL A 68 10.74 -3.76 0.18
C VAL A 68 10.48 -3.73 1.67
N ILE A 69 10.54 -2.54 2.26
CA ILE A 69 10.42 -2.32 3.70
C ILE A 69 9.26 -1.36 3.98
N ALA A 70 8.32 -1.78 4.80
CA ALA A 70 7.28 -0.91 5.34
C ALA A 70 7.70 -0.38 6.72
N LEU A 71 7.45 0.91 6.93
CA LEU A 71 7.64 1.59 8.21
C LEU A 71 6.29 1.91 8.82
N ASP A 72 6.08 1.51 10.06
CA ASP A 72 4.86 1.84 10.79
C ASP A 72 5.00 3.17 11.57
N SER A 73 3.93 3.58 12.22
CA SER A 73 3.88 4.80 13.02
C SER A 73 4.82 4.80 14.24
N HIS A 74 5.27 3.63 14.67
CA HIS A 74 6.22 3.42 15.76
C HIS A 74 7.67 3.25 15.28
N LYS A 75 7.93 3.50 13.99
CA LYS A 75 9.25 3.34 13.33
C LYS A 75 9.75 1.90 13.26
N ASN A 76 8.86 0.92 13.43
CA ASN A 76 9.20 -0.47 13.18
C ASN A 76 9.32 -0.72 11.68
N ARG A 77 10.29 -1.55 11.31
CA ARG A 77 10.60 -1.92 9.94
C ARG A 77 10.15 -3.35 9.69
N TYR A 78 9.37 -3.53 8.62
CA TYR A 78 8.88 -4.84 8.22
C TYR A 78 9.24 -5.11 6.78
N VAL A 79 9.77 -6.30 6.50
CA VAL A 79 10.02 -6.74 5.13
C VAL A 79 8.68 -7.16 4.50
N ILE A 80 8.42 -6.66 3.31
CA ILE A 80 7.24 -6.99 2.51
C ILE A 80 7.69 -7.85 1.34
N LYS A 81 6.95 -8.92 1.04
CA LYS A 81 7.29 -9.81 -0.08
C LYS A 81 6.87 -9.25 -1.44
N ASP A 82 5.84 -8.40 -1.45
CA ASP A 82 5.37 -7.77 -2.67
C ASP A 82 6.36 -6.71 -3.16
N THR A 83 6.38 -6.47 -4.46
CA THR A 83 7.13 -5.37 -5.06
C THR A 83 6.41 -4.04 -4.82
N LEU A 84 7.10 -2.90 -4.95
CA LEU A 84 6.45 -1.59 -4.86
C LEU A 84 5.34 -1.43 -5.90
N ARG A 85 5.52 -1.97 -7.09
CA ARG A 85 4.52 -1.92 -8.15
C ARG A 85 3.25 -2.71 -7.79
N GLU A 86 3.41 -3.90 -7.22
CA GLU A 86 2.30 -4.69 -6.72
C GLU A 86 1.58 -3.97 -5.57
N LEU A 87 2.34 -3.33 -4.68
CA LEU A 87 1.79 -2.54 -3.57
C LEU A 87 1.02 -1.30 -4.04
N GLU A 88 1.41 -0.66 -5.14
CA GLU A 88 0.63 0.42 -5.73
C GLU A 88 -0.79 -0.02 -6.10
N ASP A 89 -0.96 -1.27 -6.54
CA ASP A 89 -2.27 -1.83 -6.88
C ASP A 89 -3.09 -2.24 -5.64
N ILE A 90 -2.42 -2.60 -4.55
CA ILE A 90 -3.05 -3.08 -3.31
C ILE A 90 -3.37 -1.93 -2.35
N LEU A 91 -2.43 -1.01 -2.18
CA LEU A 91 -2.56 0.09 -1.23
C LEU A 91 -3.61 1.11 -1.68
N PRO A 92 -4.31 1.75 -0.72
CA PRO A 92 -5.27 2.80 -1.03
C PRO A 92 -4.64 3.97 -1.80
N SER A 93 -5.49 4.75 -2.46
CA SER A 93 -5.07 5.90 -3.27
C SER A 93 -4.33 7.01 -2.50
N TYR A 94 -4.45 7.05 -1.17
CA TYR A 94 -3.69 7.98 -0.34
C TYR A 94 -2.22 7.58 -0.14
N PHE A 95 -1.81 6.39 -0.60
CA PHE A 95 -0.40 6.06 -0.78
C PHE A 95 0.06 6.58 -2.14
N ILE A 96 1.00 7.49 -2.10
CA ILE A 96 1.48 8.17 -3.29
C ILE A 96 2.93 7.78 -3.59
N ARG A 97 3.22 7.62 -4.88
CA ARG A 97 4.59 7.36 -5.32
C ARG A 97 5.40 8.65 -5.18
N ILE A 98 6.44 8.62 -4.34
CA ILE A 98 7.34 9.76 -4.15
C ILE A 98 8.47 9.71 -5.19
N ASN A 99 9.00 8.53 -5.43
CA ASN A 99 10.05 8.27 -6.39
C ASN A 99 10.07 6.79 -6.78
N LYS A 100 11.09 6.34 -7.50
CA LYS A 100 11.22 4.95 -7.95
C LYS A 100 11.28 3.94 -6.80
N SER A 101 11.66 4.37 -5.60
CA SER A 101 11.95 3.51 -4.45
C SER A 101 11.07 3.74 -3.25
N ALA A 102 10.04 4.58 -3.35
CA ALA A 102 9.23 4.92 -2.19
C ALA A 102 7.76 5.25 -2.51
N LEU A 103 6.89 4.70 -1.67
CA LEU A 103 5.47 5.07 -1.53
C LEU A 103 5.27 5.70 -0.16
N ALA A 104 4.55 6.79 -0.05
CA ALA A 104 4.26 7.44 1.21
C ALA A 104 2.76 7.56 1.45
N ASN A 105 2.37 7.39 2.71
CA ASN A 105 1.01 7.61 3.17
C ASN A 105 0.76 9.12 3.29
N GLU A 106 -0.05 9.67 2.42
CA GLU A 106 -0.36 11.10 2.38
C GLU A 106 -0.97 11.60 3.69
N HIS A 107 -1.73 10.78 4.39
CA HIS A 107 -2.33 11.12 5.68
C HIS A 107 -1.29 11.30 6.81
N ARG A 108 -0.08 10.80 6.60
CA ARG A 108 1.05 10.91 7.54
C ARG A 108 2.05 11.99 7.17
N ILE A 109 1.82 12.69 6.06
CA ILE A 109 2.68 13.80 5.63
C ILE A 109 2.27 15.04 6.41
N LEU A 110 3.21 15.61 7.18
CA LEU A 110 2.95 16.78 8.03
C LEU A 110 2.94 18.09 7.24
N ARG A 111 3.76 18.20 6.21
CA ARG A 111 3.88 19.42 5.42
C ARG A 111 4.56 19.19 4.08
N PHE A 112 4.33 20.13 3.19
CA PHE A 112 5.02 20.24 1.93
C PHE A 112 5.89 21.49 1.95
N ASP A 113 7.19 21.36 1.76
CA ASP A 113 8.07 22.49 1.54
C ASP A 113 8.54 22.52 0.10
N ALA A 114 8.38 23.69 -0.52
CA ALA A 114 8.97 23.93 -1.84
C ALA A 114 10.43 24.29 -1.64
N VAL A 115 11.32 23.38 -2.00
CA VAL A 115 12.75 23.69 -2.08
C VAL A 115 13.08 24.03 -3.52
N PHE A 116 13.33 25.30 -3.79
CA PHE A 116 13.78 25.78 -5.08
C PHE A 116 15.26 25.44 -5.28
N SER A 117 15.55 24.20 -5.61
CA SER A 117 16.80 23.86 -6.30
C SER A 117 16.41 22.98 -7.48
N GLY A 118 16.28 23.58 -8.64
CA GLY A 118 15.95 22.84 -9.85
C GLY A 118 14.48 22.45 -10.04
N GLY A 119 13.53 23.11 -9.36
CA GLY A 119 12.10 22.87 -9.55
C GLY A 119 11.56 21.62 -8.86
N ALA A 120 12.25 21.10 -7.87
CA ALA A 120 11.81 19.95 -7.08
C ALA A 120 11.00 20.38 -5.86
N TRP A 121 9.91 19.65 -5.59
CA TRP A 121 9.12 19.77 -4.37
C TRP A 121 9.56 18.68 -3.38
N MET A 122 9.83 19.05 -2.14
CA MET A 122 10.07 18.07 -1.07
C MET A 122 8.83 17.93 -0.19
N ARG A 123 8.42 16.70 0.06
CA ARG A 123 7.41 16.35 1.06
C ARG A 123 8.12 15.94 2.34
N TYR A 124 7.69 16.50 3.45
CA TYR A 124 8.18 16.13 4.76
C TYR A 124 7.20 15.17 5.43
N LEU A 125 7.70 14.00 5.73
CA LEU A 125 7.09 13.06 6.67
C LEU A 125 7.48 13.43 8.11
N PRO A 126 6.93 12.79 9.14
CA PRO A 126 7.39 12.97 10.51
C PRO A 126 8.91 12.90 10.62
N ALA A 127 9.47 13.67 11.54
CA ALA A 127 10.89 14.03 11.61
C ALA A 127 11.89 12.86 11.40
N ASP A 128 11.58 11.69 11.91
CA ASP A 128 12.48 10.52 11.82
C ASP A 128 12.44 9.84 10.45
N THR A 129 11.40 10.10 9.67
CA THR A 129 11.24 9.54 8.33
C THR A 129 11.86 10.44 7.26
N VAL A 130 11.98 11.74 7.53
CA VAL A 130 12.56 12.75 6.63
C VAL A 130 14.00 12.41 6.27
N SER A 131 14.77 11.89 7.22
CA SER A 131 16.17 11.51 6.98
C SER A 131 16.35 10.43 5.92
N MET A 132 15.33 9.57 5.73
CA MET A 132 15.35 8.52 4.72
C MET A 132 15.15 9.04 3.30
N PHE A 133 14.54 10.22 3.17
CA PHE A 133 14.25 10.85 1.88
C PHE A 133 15.18 12.02 1.56
N GLN A 134 16.20 12.27 2.40
CA GLN A 134 17.20 13.29 2.12
C GLN A 134 17.96 12.97 0.83
N GLY A 135 17.94 13.92 -0.09
CA GLY A 135 18.57 13.76 -1.41
C GLY A 135 17.68 13.15 -2.47
N VAL A 136 16.43 12.85 -2.16
CA VAL A 136 15.46 12.36 -3.12
C VAL A 136 14.65 13.54 -3.66
N ALA A 137 14.87 13.87 -4.92
CA ALA A 137 14.01 14.81 -5.64
C ALA A 137 12.65 14.13 -5.87
N LEU A 138 11.55 14.79 -5.48
CA LEU A 138 10.23 14.36 -5.81
C LEU A 138 10.03 14.43 -7.31
N LEU A 139 9.88 13.28 -7.92
CA LEU A 139 9.33 13.20 -9.26
C LEU A 139 7.83 13.50 -9.16
N ARG A 140 7.39 14.43 -9.96
CA ARG A 140 5.98 14.74 -10.15
C ARG A 140 5.15 13.51 -10.47
#